data_dc85ccb8d64fdb88e474a616d6edf6c8
#
_entry.id   dc85ccb8d64fdb88e474a616d6edf6c8
#
_cell.length_a   1.000
_cell.length_b   1.000
_cell.length_c   1.000
_cell.angle_alpha   90.00
_cell.angle_beta   90.00
_cell.angle_gamma   90.00
#
_symmetry.space_group_name_H-M   'P 1'
#
loop_
_entity.id
_entity.type
_entity.pdbx_description
1 polymer ?
#
loop_
_entity_poly.entity_id
_entity_poly.type
_entity_poly.pdbx_seq_one_letter_code
_entity_poly.pdbx_strand_id
1 'polypeptide(L)'
;MGRSGENCLSLLKNQKVSVFCAYDKDYNIFRAKVHKENLFSHLGFKDIEKCVFMDQIHSNKVEIYDENLKNLSCDGLISIEKNTALCVLSADCLPLILWHESGIIAALHSGRKGSFENILKECVDKIYTKNPNLDMQKFHLFILPSICAKNYEIDGEILEFARVEFKDFLDERKLDLKALVKFQA
;
A
#
# COMPACT_ATOMS: atom_id res chain seq x y z
N MET A 1 8.36 -18.48 26.36
CA MET A 1 8.02 -18.93 25.01
C MET A 1 6.87 -18.06 24.49
N GLY A 2 7.20 -16.95 23.87
CA GLY A 2 6.21 -16.00 23.31
C GLY A 2 5.70 -16.55 21.98
N ARG A 3 4.40 -16.53 21.78
CA ARG A 3 3.74 -16.95 20.55
C ARG A 3 4.00 -15.90 19.45
N SER A 4 5.00 -16.14 18.63
CA SER A 4 5.47 -15.25 17.56
C SER A 4 4.66 -15.38 16.26
N GLY A 5 3.36 -15.69 16.33
CA GLY A 5 2.56 -15.92 15.12
C GLY A 5 1.16 -15.31 15.10
N GLU A 6 0.70 -14.73 16.21
CA GLU A 6 -0.71 -14.34 16.32
C GLU A 6 -1.05 -12.98 15.66
N ASN A 7 -0.06 -12.17 15.30
CA ASN A 7 -0.26 -10.80 14.81
C ASN A 7 0.15 -10.59 13.35
N CYS A 8 0.39 -11.65 12.59
CA CYS A 8 0.74 -11.54 11.18
C CYS A 8 -0.12 -12.49 10.34
N LEU A 9 -0.85 -11.93 9.40
CA LEU A 9 -1.64 -12.65 8.43
C LEU A 9 -0.87 -12.74 7.10
N SER A 10 -0.46 -13.95 6.71
CA SER A 10 0.06 -14.20 5.37
C SER A 10 -1.09 -14.24 4.38
N LEU A 11 -1.12 -13.32 3.43
CA LEU A 11 -2.18 -13.21 2.42
C LEU A 11 -1.79 -13.90 1.12
N LEU A 12 -0.50 -13.89 0.78
CA LEU A 12 0.06 -14.58 -0.37
C LEU A 12 1.49 -15.01 -0.01
N LYS A 13 1.81 -16.25 -0.34
CA LYS A 13 3.19 -16.73 -0.31
C LYS A 13 3.41 -17.64 -1.51
N ASN A 14 4.27 -17.22 -2.43
CA ASN A 14 4.75 -18.05 -3.52
C ASN A 14 6.27 -17.94 -3.62
N GLN A 15 6.88 -18.59 -4.64
CA GLN A 15 8.33 -18.58 -4.81
C GLN A 15 8.94 -17.20 -5.12
N LYS A 16 8.12 -16.22 -5.51
CA LYS A 16 8.57 -14.90 -5.97
C LYS A 16 8.19 -13.76 -5.02
N VAL A 17 7.00 -13.81 -4.44
CA VAL A 17 6.43 -12.72 -3.65
C VAL A 17 5.72 -13.25 -2.43
N SER A 18 5.79 -12.47 -1.36
CA SER A 18 4.99 -12.69 -0.16
C SER A 18 4.32 -11.38 0.24
N VAL A 19 3.02 -11.44 0.53
CA VAL A 19 2.23 -10.30 1.02
C VAL A 19 1.76 -10.60 2.43
N PHE A 20 2.01 -9.68 3.34
CA PHE A 20 1.66 -9.81 4.75
C PHE A 20 0.93 -8.58 5.24
N CYS A 21 0.00 -8.80 6.15
CA CYS A 21 -0.58 -7.76 6.98
C CYS A 21 -0.22 -8.06 8.44
N ALA A 22 0.57 -7.20 9.06
CA ALA A 22 0.88 -7.28 10.47
C ALA A 22 0.03 -6.27 11.23
N TYR A 23 -0.56 -6.69 12.34
CA TYR A 23 -1.28 -5.81 13.26
C TYR A 23 -0.91 -6.17 14.69
N ASP A 24 -0.79 -5.17 15.54
CA ASP A 24 -0.52 -5.38 16.95
C ASP A 24 -1.19 -4.27 17.77
N LYS A 25 -1.97 -4.66 18.76
CA LYS A 25 -2.61 -3.73 19.68
C LYS A 25 -1.59 -3.02 20.59
N ASP A 26 -0.48 -3.68 20.87
CA ASP A 26 0.55 -3.23 21.80
C ASP A 26 1.83 -2.79 21.09
N TYR A 27 1.95 -3.06 19.76
CA TYR A 27 3.12 -2.74 18.99
C TYR A 27 3.05 -1.30 18.48
N ASN A 28 3.82 -0.44 19.10
CA ASN A 28 3.94 0.93 18.66
C ASN A 28 4.67 0.96 17.30
N ILE A 29 3.92 1.18 16.22
CA ILE A 29 4.39 1.25 14.83
C ILE A 29 5.55 2.25 14.67
N PHE A 30 5.62 3.30 15.50
CA PHE A 30 6.78 4.19 15.58
C PHE A 30 8.05 3.45 16.04
N ARG A 31 7.93 2.46 16.93
CA ARG A 31 9.08 1.63 17.32
C ARG A 31 9.53 0.74 16.16
N ALA A 32 8.62 0.25 15.33
CA ALA A 32 8.99 -0.50 14.13
C ALA A 32 9.79 0.35 13.13
N LYS A 33 9.45 1.62 12.94
CA LYS A 33 10.27 2.55 12.15
C LYS A 33 11.69 2.74 12.73
N VAL A 34 11.83 2.68 14.05
CA VAL A 34 13.11 2.87 14.74
C VAL A 34 13.93 1.57 14.81
N HIS A 35 13.27 0.41 14.86
CA HIS A 35 13.91 -0.89 14.99
C HIS A 35 13.68 -1.78 13.76
N LYS A 36 13.90 -1.22 12.56
CA LYS A 36 13.71 -1.88 11.26
C LYS A 36 14.32 -3.29 11.18
N GLU A 37 15.47 -3.47 11.78
CA GLU A 37 16.26 -4.70 11.75
C GLU A 37 15.59 -5.87 12.53
N ASN A 38 14.74 -5.57 13.49
CA ASN A 38 14.12 -6.58 14.35
C ASN A 38 12.71 -6.98 13.92
N LEU A 39 12.01 -6.17 13.11
CA LEU A 39 10.61 -6.41 12.75
C LEU A 39 10.45 -7.75 12.01
N PHE A 40 11.26 -7.99 11.00
CA PHE A 40 11.13 -9.18 10.15
C PHE A 40 11.64 -10.44 10.83
N SER A 41 12.71 -10.36 11.61
CA SER A 41 13.16 -11.49 12.43
C SER A 41 12.11 -11.86 13.49
N HIS A 42 11.45 -10.85 14.07
CA HIS A 42 10.36 -11.06 15.02
C HIS A 42 9.13 -11.69 14.36
N LEU A 43 8.84 -11.32 13.11
CA LEU A 43 7.77 -11.90 12.30
C LEU A 43 8.18 -13.24 11.64
N GLY A 44 9.40 -13.71 11.87
CA GLY A 44 9.88 -15.02 11.39
C GLY A 44 10.37 -15.04 9.94
N PHE A 45 10.61 -13.86 9.33
CA PHE A 45 11.15 -13.76 7.97
C PHE A 45 12.67 -13.72 7.99
N LYS A 46 13.30 -14.78 7.51
CA LYS A 46 14.76 -14.93 7.50
C LYS A 46 15.43 -14.42 6.23
N ASP A 47 14.65 -14.29 5.14
CA ASP A 47 15.17 -14.00 3.81
C ASP A 47 15.03 -12.52 3.41
N ILE A 48 14.53 -11.66 4.32
CA ILE A 48 14.38 -10.22 4.09
C ILE A 48 15.60 -9.51 4.65
N GLU A 49 16.35 -8.90 3.74
CA GLU A 49 17.57 -8.16 4.07
C GLU A 49 17.28 -6.67 4.28
N LYS A 50 16.27 -6.14 3.57
CA LYS A 50 15.91 -4.74 3.60
C LYS A 50 14.43 -4.53 3.87
N CYS A 51 14.15 -3.50 4.66
CA CYS A 51 12.81 -3.06 5.00
C CYS A 51 12.70 -1.57 4.71
N VAL A 52 11.87 -1.20 3.75
CA VAL A 52 11.74 0.17 3.27
C VAL A 52 10.39 0.73 3.64
N PHE A 53 10.39 1.79 4.43
CA PHE A 53 9.21 2.56 4.81
C PHE A 53 9.21 3.91 4.10
N MET A 54 8.03 4.31 3.65
CA MET A 54 7.77 5.66 3.15
C MET A 54 7.59 6.64 4.30
N ASP A 55 7.95 7.91 4.06
CA ASP A 55 7.46 9.04 4.83
C ASP A 55 6.16 9.52 4.18
N GLN A 56 5.05 8.86 4.54
CA GLN A 56 3.73 9.05 3.94
C GLN A 56 3.20 10.47 4.19
N ILE A 57 2.85 11.17 3.12
CA ILE A 57 2.44 12.58 3.11
C ILE A 57 1.00 12.79 2.61
N HIS A 58 0.24 11.71 2.45
CA HIS A 58 -1.13 11.71 1.94
C HIS A 58 -1.24 12.36 0.54
N SER A 59 -0.39 11.92 -0.39
CA SER A 59 -0.37 12.35 -1.79
C SER A 59 -0.68 11.18 -2.73
N ASN A 60 -0.58 11.41 -4.04
CA ASN A 60 -0.51 10.35 -5.05
C ASN A 60 0.93 10.09 -5.54
N LYS A 61 1.92 10.66 -4.87
CA LYS A 61 3.33 10.55 -5.27
C LYS A 61 3.83 9.12 -5.10
N VAL A 62 4.35 8.55 -6.18
CA VAL A 62 4.97 7.22 -6.21
C VAL A 62 6.42 7.34 -6.63
N GLU A 63 7.33 6.61 -5.98
CA GLU A 63 8.75 6.58 -6.34
C GLU A 63 9.22 5.16 -6.63
N ILE A 64 10.21 5.04 -7.50
CA ILE A 64 10.92 3.78 -7.71
C ILE A 64 12.05 3.72 -6.71
N TYR A 65 12.00 2.71 -5.87
CA TYR A 65 13.03 2.48 -4.86
C TYR A 65 14.27 1.85 -5.50
N ASP A 66 15.39 2.49 -5.26
CA ASP A 66 16.73 1.95 -5.38
C ASP A 66 17.56 2.42 -4.17
N GLU A 67 18.72 1.84 -3.96
CA GLU A 67 19.58 2.13 -2.80
C GLU A 67 20.06 3.60 -2.74
N ASN A 68 20.01 4.31 -3.87
CA ASN A 68 20.43 5.72 -3.96
C ASN A 68 19.29 6.70 -3.68
N LEU A 69 18.06 6.21 -3.58
CA LEU A 69 16.90 7.04 -3.29
C LEU A 69 16.97 7.59 -1.87
N LYS A 70 17.31 8.88 -1.76
CA LYS A 70 17.51 9.57 -0.48
C LYS A 70 16.21 10.10 0.12
N ASN A 71 15.21 10.39 -0.72
CA ASN A 71 13.95 11.00 -0.30
C ASN A 71 12.81 10.02 -0.48
N LEU A 72 12.30 9.52 0.65
CA LEU A 72 11.15 8.60 0.73
C LEU A 72 9.84 9.33 1.06
N SER A 73 9.79 10.66 0.90
CA SER A 73 8.58 11.47 1.10
C SER A 73 7.61 11.26 -0.08
N CYS A 74 6.85 10.19 0.02
CA CYS A 74 5.90 9.69 -0.99
C CYS A 74 4.85 8.80 -0.33
N ASP A 75 3.85 8.41 -1.10
CA ASP A 75 2.79 7.49 -0.67
C ASP A 75 2.77 6.19 -1.49
N GLY A 76 3.74 6.01 -2.38
CA GLY A 76 3.94 4.78 -3.11
C GLY A 76 5.42 4.49 -3.36
N LEU A 77 5.79 3.23 -3.22
CA LEU A 77 7.11 2.72 -3.60
C LEU A 77 6.96 1.54 -4.53
N ILE A 78 7.80 1.51 -5.57
CA ILE A 78 7.94 0.42 -6.52
C ILE A 78 9.36 -0.14 -6.37
N SER A 79 9.53 -1.45 -6.42
CA SER A 79 10.87 -2.08 -6.44
C SER A 79 10.88 -3.37 -7.28
N ILE A 80 12.07 -3.70 -7.78
CA ILE A 80 12.42 -5.00 -8.37
C ILE A 80 13.52 -5.70 -7.58
N GLU A 81 13.97 -5.11 -6.49
CA GLU A 81 15.04 -5.64 -5.68
C GLU A 81 14.61 -6.89 -4.91
N LYS A 82 15.46 -7.91 -4.95
CA LYS A 82 15.25 -9.15 -4.18
C LYS A 82 15.48 -8.90 -2.70
N ASN A 83 14.88 -9.74 -1.87
CA ASN A 83 15.03 -9.72 -0.41
C ASN A 83 14.67 -8.35 0.21
N THR A 84 13.88 -7.54 -0.52
CA THR A 84 13.42 -6.22 -0.09
C THR A 84 11.94 -6.26 0.23
N ALA A 85 11.56 -5.78 1.41
CA ALA A 85 10.17 -5.57 1.78
C ALA A 85 9.81 -4.10 1.68
N LEU A 86 8.81 -3.78 0.88
CA LEU A 86 8.18 -2.46 0.87
C LEU A 86 7.07 -2.44 1.92
N CYS A 87 7.08 -1.41 2.76
CA CYS A 87 6.19 -1.29 3.91
C CYS A 87 5.30 -0.06 3.79
N VAL A 88 4.01 -0.27 3.95
CA VAL A 88 3.00 0.77 4.04
C VAL A 88 2.32 0.70 5.42
N LEU A 89 2.16 1.85 6.05
CA LEU A 89 1.50 1.99 7.34
C LEU A 89 0.09 2.54 7.13
N SER A 90 -0.89 1.95 7.79
CA SER A 90 -2.26 2.43 7.70
C SER A 90 -3.04 2.11 8.97
N ALA A 91 -4.02 2.97 9.28
CA ALA A 91 -5.11 2.69 10.20
C ALA A 91 -6.42 2.60 9.42
N ASP A 92 -6.86 3.72 8.82
CA ASP A 92 -8.11 3.83 8.06
C ASP A 92 -7.90 3.89 6.55
N CYS A 93 -6.80 4.49 6.08
CA CYS A 93 -6.47 4.58 4.66
C CYS A 93 -6.29 3.20 4.04
N LEU A 94 -6.42 3.10 2.71
CA LEU A 94 -6.28 1.84 1.98
C LEU A 94 -4.81 1.52 1.70
N PRO A 95 -4.23 0.47 2.30
CA PRO A 95 -2.98 -0.08 1.81
C PRO A 95 -3.25 -0.89 0.56
N LEU A 96 -2.53 -0.59 -0.52
CA LEU A 96 -2.59 -1.32 -1.78
C LEU A 96 -1.23 -1.98 -2.03
N ILE A 97 -1.26 -3.24 -2.40
CA ILE A 97 -0.06 -3.97 -2.82
C ILE A 97 -0.27 -4.43 -4.25
N LEU A 98 0.65 -4.02 -5.12
CA LEU A 98 0.72 -4.52 -6.49
C LEU A 98 1.90 -5.47 -6.60
N TRP A 99 1.70 -6.48 -7.41
CA TRP A 99 2.72 -7.42 -7.80
C TRP A 99 2.53 -7.83 -9.26
N HIS A 100 3.64 -7.91 -9.99
CA HIS A 100 3.68 -8.43 -11.37
C HIS A 100 4.54 -9.69 -11.41
N GLU A 101 4.18 -10.65 -12.28
CA GLU A 101 4.89 -11.94 -12.40
C GLU A 101 6.37 -11.81 -12.81
N SER A 102 6.79 -10.67 -13.37
CA SER A 102 8.21 -10.36 -13.61
C SER A 102 9.02 -10.11 -12.36
N GLY A 103 8.38 -9.99 -11.18
CA GLY A 103 9.03 -9.70 -9.91
C GLY A 103 8.94 -8.23 -9.47
N ILE A 104 8.23 -7.37 -10.20
CA ILE A 104 7.94 -6.00 -9.76
C ILE A 104 6.97 -6.07 -8.59
N ILE A 105 7.27 -5.33 -7.53
CA ILE A 105 6.40 -5.13 -6.37
C ILE A 105 6.17 -3.64 -6.14
N ALA A 106 4.98 -3.29 -5.64
CA ALA A 106 4.71 -1.94 -5.17
C ALA A 106 3.84 -1.96 -3.90
N ALA A 107 4.09 -1.02 -3.00
CA ALA A 107 3.28 -0.76 -1.82
C ALA A 107 2.80 0.69 -1.85
N LEU A 108 1.48 0.92 -1.76
CA LEU A 108 0.87 2.23 -1.87
C LEU A 108 0.01 2.52 -0.65
N HIS A 109 0.10 3.75 -0.15
CA HIS A 109 -0.79 4.31 0.85
C HIS A 109 -1.86 5.15 0.15
N SER A 110 -3.02 4.56 -0.11
CA SER A 110 -4.13 5.22 -0.77
C SER A 110 -5.09 5.80 0.26
N GLY A 111 -4.76 6.95 0.82
CA GLY A 111 -5.69 7.78 1.57
C GLY A 111 -6.70 8.44 0.63
N ARG A 112 -7.66 9.23 1.17
CA ARG A 112 -8.67 9.91 0.37
C ARG A 112 -8.07 10.68 -0.82
N LYS A 113 -7.08 11.53 -0.55
CA LYS A 113 -6.42 12.33 -1.60
C LYS A 113 -5.74 11.44 -2.63
N GLY A 114 -4.96 10.44 -2.19
CA GLY A 114 -4.31 9.49 -3.10
C GLY A 114 -5.31 8.69 -3.94
N SER A 115 -6.47 8.31 -3.36
CA SER A 115 -7.54 7.64 -4.10
C SER A 115 -8.20 8.57 -5.12
N PHE A 116 -8.49 9.83 -4.75
CA PHE A 116 -9.08 10.81 -5.67
C PHE A 116 -8.16 11.16 -6.83
N GLU A 117 -6.88 11.30 -6.58
CA GLU A 117 -5.83 11.58 -7.58
C GLU A 117 -5.31 10.32 -8.27
N ASN A 118 -5.91 9.17 -7.99
CA ASN A 118 -5.61 7.86 -8.59
C ASN A 118 -4.12 7.45 -8.48
N ILE A 119 -3.65 7.26 -7.24
CA ILE A 119 -2.29 6.79 -6.96
C ILE A 119 -1.97 5.45 -7.62
N LEU A 120 -3.00 4.60 -7.85
CA LEU A 120 -2.84 3.31 -8.52
C LEU A 120 -2.41 3.51 -9.98
N LYS A 121 -3.09 4.44 -10.68
CA LYS A 121 -2.73 4.79 -12.05
C LYS A 121 -1.32 5.36 -12.13
N GLU A 122 -0.97 6.28 -11.21
CA GLU A 122 0.38 6.86 -11.14
C GLU A 122 1.46 5.78 -10.97
N CYS A 123 1.19 4.78 -10.15
CA CYS A 123 2.09 3.64 -9.97
C CYS A 123 2.24 2.82 -11.26
N VAL A 124 1.13 2.46 -11.89
CA VAL A 124 1.11 1.65 -13.10
C VAL A 124 1.78 2.39 -14.27
N ASP A 125 1.48 3.68 -14.45
CA ASP A 125 2.09 4.52 -15.50
C ASP A 125 3.62 4.60 -15.32
N LYS A 126 4.07 4.75 -14.08
CA LYS A 126 5.51 4.81 -13.76
C LYS A 126 6.21 3.47 -14.05
N ILE A 127 5.57 2.35 -13.72
CA ILE A 127 6.06 1.01 -14.07
C ILE A 127 6.12 0.84 -15.58
N TYR A 128 5.04 1.19 -16.28
CA TYR A 128 4.94 1.03 -17.74
C TYR A 128 5.96 1.90 -18.48
N THR A 129 6.18 3.14 -18.03
CA THR A 129 7.19 4.03 -18.61
C THR A 129 8.60 3.42 -18.57
N LYS A 130 8.91 2.67 -17.51
CA LYS A 130 10.21 1.97 -17.38
C LYS A 130 10.25 0.62 -18.11
N ASN A 131 9.09 0.00 -18.30
CA ASN A 131 8.95 -1.36 -18.83
C ASN A 131 7.79 -1.44 -19.82
N PRO A 132 7.87 -0.81 -21.00
CA PRO A 132 6.73 -0.67 -21.93
C PRO A 132 6.24 -1.99 -22.54
N ASN A 133 7.00 -3.07 -22.41
CA ASN A 133 6.66 -4.39 -22.93
C ASN A 133 6.05 -5.32 -21.86
N LEU A 134 5.72 -4.81 -20.68
CA LEU A 134 5.06 -5.61 -19.64
C LEU A 134 3.66 -6.02 -20.07
N ASP A 135 3.33 -7.28 -19.81
CA ASP A 135 1.97 -7.78 -19.95
C ASP A 135 1.11 -7.31 -18.77
N MET A 136 0.28 -6.30 -19.02
CA MET A 136 -0.56 -5.69 -17.99
C MET A 136 -1.53 -6.68 -17.33
N GLN A 137 -1.89 -7.78 -17.99
CA GLN A 137 -2.78 -8.80 -17.43
C GLN A 137 -2.13 -9.63 -16.33
N LYS A 138 -0.81 -9.52 -16.15
CA LYS A 138 -0.04 -10.23 -15.12
C LYS A 138 0.16 -9.42 -13.83
N PHE A 139 -0.53 -8.29 -13.69
CA PHE A 139 -0.60 -7.58 -12.43
C PHE A 139 -1.63 -8.21 -11.50
N HIS A 140 -1.29 -8.23 -10.23
CA HIS A 140 -2.16 -8.61 -9.12
C HIS A 140 -2.24 -7.47 -8.14
N LEU A 141 -3.47 -7.08 -7.77
CA LEU A 141 -3.74 -6.04 -6.79
C LEU A 141 -4.36 -6.64 -5.53
N PHE A 142 -3.80 -6.31 -4.38
CA PHE A 142 -4.38 -6.58 -3.07
C PHE A 142 -4.79 -5.25 -2.41
N ILE A 143 -6.06 -5.16 -2.04
CA ILE A 143 -6.60 -4.08 -1.21
C ILE A 143 -6.67 -4.63 0.21
N LEU A 144 -5.87 -4.09 1.11
CA LEU A 144 -5.74 -4.61 2.47
C LEU A 144 -6.78 -4.02 3.42
N PRO A 145 -6.87 -4.51 4.67
CA PRO A 145 -7.80 -4.01 5.67
C PRO A 145 -7.69 -2.49 5.84
N SER A 146 -8.83 -1.82 5.86
CA SER A 146 -8.97 -0.37 5.94
C SER A 146 -10.40 -0.01 6.37
N ILE A 147 -10.68 1.28 6.55
CA ILE A 147 -12.03 1.75 6.88
C ILE A 147 -13.06 1.24 5.86
N CYS A 148 -14.22 0.86 6.33
CA CYS A 148 -15.34 0.46 5.46
C CYS A 148 -16.25 1.66 5.18
N ALA A 149 -16.93 1.65 4.02
CA ALA A 149 -17.80 2.73 3.55
C ALA A 149 -18.79 3.20 4.62
N LYS A 150 -19.44 2.27 5.34
CA LYS A 150 -20.43 2.61 6.39
C LYS A 150 -19.89 3.50 7.52
N ASN A 151 -18.56 3.53 7.71
CA ASN A 151 -17.89 4.27 8.78
C ASN A 151 -17.09 5.47 8.26
N TYR A 152 -17.01 5.66 6.94
CA TYR A 152 -16.19 6.71 6.35
C TYR A 152 -17.08 7.86 5.87
N GLU A 153 -17.36 8.80 6.77
CA GLU A 153 -18.12 10.01 6.46
C GLU A 153 -17.20 11.14 6.01
N ILE A 154 -17.69 11.89 5.01
CA ILE A 154 -17.07 13.11 4.50
C ILE A 154 -18.06 14.27 4.55
N ASP A 155 -17.56 15.49 4.61
CA ASP A 155 -18.38 16.71 4.67
C ASP A 155 -17.74 17.90 3.95
N GLY A 156 -18.44 19.04 3.99
CA GLY A 156 -17.96 20.30 3.43
C GLY A 156 -17.60 20.21 1.96
N GLU A 157 -16.53 20.89 1.58
CA GLU A 157 -16.06 20.96 0.18
C GLU A 157 -15.69 19.58 -0.38
N ILE A 158 -15.25 18.66 0.47
CA ILE A 158 -14.90 17.29 0.08
C ILE A 158 -16.14 16.53 -0.37
N LEU A 159 -17.24 16.69 0.35
CA LEU A 159 -18.52 16.07 0.01
C LEU A 159 -19.05 16.63 -1.30
N GLU A 160 -19.02 17.96 -1.48
CA GLU A 160 -19.48 18.59 -2.74
C GLU A 160 -18.64 18.12 -3.93
N PHE A 161 -17.32 18.04 -3.78
CA PHE A 161 -16.45 17.50 -4.81
C PHE A 161 -16.79 16.02 -5.12
N ALA A 162 -16.96 15.18 -4.09
CA ALA A 162 -17.28 13.77 -4.28
C ALA A 162 -18.66 13.56 -4.93
N ARG A 163 -19.64 14.43 -4.69
CA ARG A 163 -20.95 14.39 -5.35
C ARG A 163 -20.86 14.59 -6.86
N VAL A 164 -19.88 15.36 -7.31
CA VAL A 164 -19.67 15.61 -8.74
C VAL A 164 -18.84 14.52 -9.38
N GLU A 165 -17.67 14.22 -8.81
CA GLU A 165 -16.66 13.38 -9.44
C GLU A 165 -16.79 11.90 -9.10
N PHE A 166 -17.36 11.56 -7.91
CA PHE A 166 -17.37 10.20 -7.36
C PHE A 166 -18.75 9.77 -6.85
N LYS A 167 -19.83 10.30 -7.45
CA LYS A 167 -21.20 10.06 -7.02
C LYS A 167 -21.57 8.57 -6.89
N ASP A 168 -21.02 7.72 -7.78
CA ASP A 168 -21.31 6.29 -7.81
C ASP A 168 -20.69 5.51 -6.64
N PHE A 169 -19.80 6.16 -5.90
CA PHE A 169 -19.12 5.62 -4.71
C PHE A 169 -19.56 6.31 -3.42
N LEU A 170 -20.61 7.16 -3.49
CA LEU A 170 -21.10 7.94 -2.37
C LEU A 170 -22.54 7.52 -2.01
N ASP A 171 -22.75 7.16 -0.73
CA ASP A 171 -24.07 6.96 -0.14
C ASP A 171 -24.31 8.06 0.90
N GLU A 172 -25.15 9.04 0.57
CA GLU A 172 -25.36 10.29 1.32
C GLU A 172 -24.05 11.03 1.57
N ARG A 173 -23.40 10.76 2.69
CA ARG A 173 -22.09 11.32 3.13
C ARG A 173 -21.02 10.26 3.28
N LYS A 174 -21.35 9.01 3.01
CA LYS A 174 -20.45 7.86 3.20
C LYS A 174 -19.78 7.50 1.90
N LEU A 175 -18.46 7.58 1.90
CA LEU A 175 -17.64 7.35 0.72
C LEU A 175 -17.05 5.92 0.75
N ASP A 176 -17.27 5.16 -0.31
CA ASP A 176 -16.64 3.86 -0.52
C ASP A 176 -15.34 3.98 -1.31
N LEU A 177 -14.24 4.26 -0.60
CA LEU A 177 -12.91 4.30 -1.20
C LEU A 177 -12.48 2.96 -1.79
N LYS A 178 -12.95 1.82 -1.23
CA LYS A 178 -12.60 0.51 -1.77
C LYS A 178 -13.26 0.25 -3.11
N ALA A 179 -14.53 0.63 -3.25
CA ALA A 179 -15.23 0.55 -4.52
C ALA A 179 -14.59 1.47 -5.57
N LEU A 180 -14.23 2.71 -5.18
CA LEU A 180 -13.52 3.64 -6.05
C LEU A 180 -12.19 3.05 -6.56
N VAL A 181 -11.34 2.54 -5.66
CA VAL A 181 -10.05 1.96 -6.07
C VAL A 181 -10.23 0.71 -6.91
N LYS A 182 -11.25 -0.12 -6.63
CA LYS A 182 -11.58 -1.27 -7.50
C LYS A 182 -12.00 -0.85 -8.91
N PHE A 183 -12.70 0.25 -9.03
CA PHE A 183 -13.10 0.80 -10.34
C PHE A 183 -11.89 1.37 -11.09
N GLN A 184 -10.91 1.92 -10.38
CA GLN A 184 -9.66 2.45 -10.95
C GLN A 184 -8.69 1.34 -11.42
N ALA A 185 -8.85 0.12 -10.91
CA ALA A 185 -7.99 -1.03 -11.23
C ALA A 185 -8.37 -1.70 -12.55
#